data_f430ce60a42ef52f76f7836b871cf209
#
_entry.id   f430ce60a42ef52f76f7836b871cf209
#
_cell.length_a   1.000
_cell.length_b   1.000
_cell.length_c   1.000
_cell.angle_alpha   90.00
_cell.angle_beta   90.00
_cell.angle_gamma   90.00
#
_symmetry.space_group_name_H-M   'P 1'
#
loop_
_entity.id
_entity.type
_entity.pdbx_description
1 polymer ?
#
loop_
_entity_poly.entity_id
_entity_poly.type
_entity_poly.pdbx_seq_one_letter_code
_entity_poly.pdbx_strand_id
1 'polypeptide(L)'
;MSEPIKNRYDFVILFDVENGNPNGDPDAGNMPRIDPETGYGLVTDVCLKRKIRNYVETLKEDEKGYRIYIKDGVPLNRSDAEAISTLGIDPDLKAAKKADPDIDAKLRDYMCANYFDIRTFGAVMTTFVKGCLLYTSDAADDS
;
A
#
# COMPACT_ATOMS: atom_id res chain seq x y z
N MET A 1 0.56 21.14 5.83
CA MET A 1 0.99 19.72 5.77
C MET A 1 1.22 19.27 7.20
N SER A 2 0.70 18.12 7.59
CA SER A 2 1.00 17.54 8.90
C SER A 2 2.48 17.15 8.95
N GLU A 3 3.14 17.41 10.09
CA GLU A 3 4.51 16.92 10.27
C GLU A 3 4.54 15.39 10.33
N PRO A 4 5.58 14.76 9.77
CA PRO A 4 5.77 13.32 9.93
C PRO A 4 5.91 12.95 11.41
N ILE A 5 5.42 11.78 11.79
CA ILE A 5 5.65 11.25 13.13
C ILE A 5 7.16 11.06 13.36
N LYS A 6 7.62 11.44 14.56
CA LYS A 6 9.06 11.38 14.92
C LYS A 6 9.39 10.20 15.83
N ASN A 7 8.35 9.54 16.35
CA ASN A 7 8.49 8.43 17.30
C ASN A 7 8.00 7.14 16.67
N ARG A 8 8.55 6.03 17.12
CA ARG A 8 8.00 4.71 16.89
C ARG A 8 6.83 4.49 17.86
N TYR A 9 5.76 3.87 17.35
CA TYR A 9 4.61 3.48 18.14
C TYR A 9 4.36 1.99 17.93
N ASP A 10 4.30 1.25 19.02
CA ASP A 10 3.86 -0.15 18.99
C ASP A 10 2.44 -0.17 19.57
N PHE A 11 1.52 -0.89 18.90
CA PHE A 11 0.13 -0.99 19.33
C PHE A 11 -0.40 -2.40 19.11
N VAL A 12 -1.44 -2.75 19.84
CA VAL A 12 -2.15 -4.03 19.71
C VAL A 12 -3.60 -3.75 19.35
N ILE A 13 -4.09 -4.43 18.32
CA ILE A 13 -5.49 -4.42 17.95
C ILE A 13 -6.09 -5.75 18.40
N LEU A 14 -7.08 -5.69 19.29
CA LEU A 14 -7.84 -6.87 19.70
C LEU A 14 -9.18 -6.86 18.95
N PHE A 15 -9.55 -7.99 18.38
CA PHE A 15 -10.82 -8.17 17.72
C PHE A 15 -11.27 -9.62 17.87
N ASP A 16 -12.56 -9.84 17.75
CA ASP A 16 -13.20 -11.16 17.72
C ASP A 16 -14.08 -11.28 16.47
N VAL A 17 -14.37 -12.51 16.09
CA VAL A 17 -15.25 -12.82 14.97
C VAL A 17 -16.20 -13.94 15.39
N GLU A 18 -17.48 -13.62 15.48
CA GLU A 18 -18.52 -14.60 15.77
C GLU A 18 -19.25 -15.00 14.47
N ASN A 19 -19.35 -16.29 14.21
CA ASN A 19 -20.04 -16.84 13.03
C ASN A 19 -19.59 -16.26 11.68
N GLY A 20 -18.30 -15.87 11.57
CA GLY A 20 -17.74 -15.24 10.38
C GLY A 20 -16.45 -15.89 9.90
N ASN A 21 -16.03 -15.54 8.68
CA ASN A 21 -14.77 -15.93 8.10
C ASN A 21 -13.89 -14.69 7.89
N PRO A 22 -12.99 -14.37 8.83
CA PRO A 22 -12.17 -13.16 8.73
C PRO A 22 -11.11 -13.26 7.64
N ASN A 23 -10.62 -14.49 7.35
CA ASN A 23 -9.61 -14.75 6.33
C ASN A 23 -9.81 -16.14 5.74
N GLY A 24 -10.37 -16.19 4.54
CA GLY A 24 -10.55 -17.45 3.82
C GLY A 24 -9.24 -18.03 3.33
N ASP A 25 -9.20 -19.36 3.23
CA ASP A 25 -8.10 -20.11 2.64
C ASP A 25 -8.49 -20.60 1.25
N PRO A 26 -7.90 -20.06 0.17
CA PRO A 26 -8.24 -20.47 -1.19
C PRO A 26 -7.90 -21.95 -1.45
N ASP A 27 -6.91 -22.49 -0.79
CA ASP A 27 -6.50 -23.89 -0.94
C ASP A 27 -7.42 -24.87 -0.20
N ALA A 28 -8.20 -24.36 0.75
CA ALA A 28 -9.17 -25.13 1.55
C ALA A 28 -10.63 -24.76 1.24
N GLY A 29 -10.96 -24.44 -0.01
CA GLY A 29 -12.32 -24.10 -0.42
C GLY A 29 -12.87 -22.83 0.22
N ASN A 30 -12.00 -21.87 0.51
CA ASN A 30 -12.31 -20.61 1.18
C ASN A 30 -12.83 -20.77 2.63
N MET A 31 -12.51 -21.87 3.29
CA MET A 31 -12.76 -22.03 4.73
C MET A 31 -11.86 -21.08 5.54
N PRO A 32 -12.23 -20.75 6.78
CA PRO A 32 -11.34 -19.97 7.65
C PRO A 32 -9.96 -20.62 7.78
N ARG A 33 -8.91 -19.81 7.68
CA ARG A 33 -7.54 -20.28 7.90
C ARG A 33 -7.37 -20.70 9.35
N ILE A 34 -6.80 -21.88 9.56
CA ILE A 34 -6.57 -22.45 10.87
C ILE A 34 -5.12 -22.95 10.94
N ASP A 35 -4.46 -22.65 12.04
CA ASP A 35 -3.18 -23.27 12.35
C ASP A 35 -3.40 -24.76 12.68
N PRO A 36 -2.81 -25.68 11.92
CA PRO A 36 -3.06 -27.11 12.12
C PRO A 36 -2.50 -27.66 13.44
N GLU A 37 -1.52 -26.98 14.04
CA GLU A 37 -0.91 -27.43 15.29
C GLU A 37 -1.72 -26.98 16.51
N THR A 38 -2.22 -25.76 16.51
CA THR A 38 -2.89 -25.16 17.67
C THR A 38 -4.40 -25.14 17.54
N GLY A 39 -4.95 -25.25 16.32
CA GLY A 39 -6.37 -25.09 16.03
C GLY A 39 -6.86 -23.63 16.09
N TYR A 40 -5.98 -22.67 16.26
CA TYR A 40 -6.35 -21.25 16.25
C TYR A 40 -6.63 -20.73 14.85
N GLY A 41 -7.61 -19.84 14.76
CA GLY A 41 -7.86 -19.09 13.53
C GLY A 41 -6.71 -18.14 13.22
N LEU A 42 -6.34 -18.07 11.93
CA LEU A 42 -5.28 -17.18 11.44
C LEU A 42 -5.88 -16.06 10.58
N VAL A 43 -5.42 -14.85 10.84
CA VAL A 43 -5.64 -13.70 9.96
C VAL A 43 -4.29 -13.18 9.52
N THR A 44 -4.04 -13.24 8.22
CA THR A 44 -2.76 -12.80 7.66
C THR A 44 -2.63 -11.29 7.65
N ASP A 45 -1.40 -10.81 7.65
CA ASP A 45 -1.05 -9.39 7.50
C ASP A 45 -1.67 -8.79 6.23
N VAL A 46 -1.55 -9.49 5.11
CA VAL A 46 -2.12 -9.07 3.81
C VAL A 46 -3.64 -8.90 3.90
N CYS A 47 -4.34 -9.84 4.53
CA CYS A 47 -5.78 -9.76 4.74
C CYS A 47 -6.16 -8.52 5.57
N LEU A 48 -5.42 -8.25 6.65
CA LEU A 48 -5.66 -7.10 7.50
C LEU A 48 -5.41 -5.78 6.76
N LYS A 49 -4.30 -5.68 6.05
CA LYS A 49 -3.97 -4.53 5.20
C LYS A 49 -5.03 -4.27 4.15
N ARG A 50 -5.54 -5.33 3.48
CA ARG A 50 -6.65 -5.20 2.51
C ARG A 50 -7.92 -4.66 3.17
N LYS A 51 -8.29 -5.14 4.35
CA LYS A 51 -9.45 -4.65 5.09
C LYS A 51 -9.33 -3.17 5.44
N ILE A 52 -8.14 -2.74 5.87
CA ILE A 52 -7.88 -1.32 6.16
C ILE A 52 -7.99 -0.47 4.90
N ARG A 53 -7.43 -0.91 3.76
CA ARG A 53 -7.58 -0.22 2.46
C ARG A 53 -9.04 -0.06 2.08
N ASN A 54 -9.80 -1.15 2.11
CA ASN A 54 -11.21 -1.13 1.76
C ASN A 54 -12.02 -0.20 2.67
N TYR A 55 -11.72 -0.20 3.97
CA TYR A 55 -12.37 0.69 4.92
C TYR A 55 -12.10 2.17 4.61
N VAL A 56 -10.85 2.52 4.36
CA VAL A 56 -10.47 3.89 3.99
C VAL A 56 -11.11 4.29 2.66
N GLU A 57 -11.12 3.41 1.67
CA GLU A 57 -11.77 3.66 0.38
C GLU A 57 -13.27 3.91 0.53
N THR A 58 -13.96 3.13 1.36
CA THR A 58 -15.38 3.31 1.64
C THR A 58 -15.68 4.63 2.34
N LEU A 59 -14.82 5.07 3.26
CA LEU A 59 -15.05 6.29 4.03
C LEU A 59 -14.64 7.57 3.31
N LYS A 60 -13.60 7.48 2.48
CA LYS A 60 -12.93 8.66 1.91
C LYS A 60 -13.10 8.77 0.39
N GLU A 61 -13.56 7.75 -0.28
CA GLU A 61 -13.80 7.75 -1.74
C GLU A 61 -12.62 8.37 -2.45
N ASP A 62 -11.69 8.30 -2.85
CA ASP A 62 -10.60 9.01 -3.57
C ASP A 62 -10.33 10.46 -3.11
N GLU A 63 -10.76 10.84 -1.89
CA GLU A 63 -10.39 12.13 -1.30
C GLU A 63 -8.87 12.33 -1.37
N LYS A 64 -8.44 13.56 -1.65
CA LYS A 64 -7.02 13.89 -1.75
C LYS A 64 -6.25 13.49 -0.49
N GLY A 65 -5.22 12.67 -0.67
CA GLY A 65 -4.41 12.12 0.42
C GLY A 65 -4.95 10.82 1.02
N TYR A 66 -6.12 10.34 0.59
CA TYR A 66 -6.71 9.08 1.05
C TYR A 66 -6.95 8.07 -0.08
N ARG A 67 -6.47 8.36 -1.27
CA ARG A 67 -6.52 7.42 -2.39
C ARG A 67 -5.76 6.13 -2.04
N ILE A 68 -6.23 5.03 -2.61
CA ILE A 68 -5.57 3.73 -2.47
C ILE A 68 -4.78 3.42 -3.74
N TYR A 69 -3.50 3.12 -3.57
CA TYR A 69 -2.59 2.77 -4.66
C TYR A 69 -2.83 1.34 -5.16
N ILE A 70 -2.94 0.38 -4.22
CA ILE A 70 -3.19 -1.02 -4.53
C ILE A 70 -4.71 -1.28 -4.52
N LYS A 71 -5.35 -1.03 -5.67
CA LYS A 71 -6.76 -1.30 -5.91
C LYS A 71 -6.95 -2.57 -6.73
N ASP A 72 -8.02 -3.31 -6.43
CA ASP A 72 -8.42 -4.45 -7.24
C ASP A 72 -8.84 -4.00 -8.64
N GLY A 73 -8.40 -4.75 -9.66
CA GLY A 73 -8.72 -4.47 -11.06
C GLY A 73 -8.09 -3.20 -11.66
N VAL A 74 -7.26 -2.47 -10.91
CA VAL A 74 -6.58 -1.26 -11.40
C VAL A 74 -5.08 -1.51 -11.56
N PRO A 75 -4.53 -1.43 -12.79
CA PRO A 75 -3.09 -1.56 -12.98
C PRO A 75 -2.32 -0.44 -12.27
N LEU A 76 -1.26 -0.79 -11.56
CA LEU A 76 -0.40 0.18 -10.84
C LEU A 76 0.17 1.25 -11.77
N ASN A 77 0.51 0.88 -13.01
CA ASN A 77 1.04 1.78 -14.04
C ASN A 77 0.15 3.00 -14.30
N ARG A 78 -1.15 2.92 -14.02
CA ARG A 78 -2.07 4.05 -14.19
C ARG A 78 -1.79 5.16 -13.19
N SER A 79 -1.62 4.81 -11.92
CA SER A 79 -1.29 5.76 -10.87
C SER A 79 0.10 6.36 -11.06
N ASP A 80 1.02 5.54 -11.55
CA ASP A 80 2.38 5.96 -11.86
C ASP A 80 2.40 6.96 -13.03
N ALA A 81 1.68 6.68 -14.10
CA ALA A 81 1.56 7.59 -15.25
C ALA A 81 0.90 8.92 -14.86
N GLU A 82 -0.09 8.88 -13.98
CA GLU A 82 -0.72 10.09 -13.44
C GLU A 82 0.28 10.94 -12.65
N ALA A 83 1.12 10.33 -11.82
CA ALA A 83 2.15 11.03 -11.07
C ALA A 83 3.16 11.73 -11.99
N ILE A 84 3.67 11.01 -13.00
CA ILE A 84 4.59 11.52 -14.00
C ILE A 84 3.97 12.72 -14.74
N SER A 85 2.75 12.56 -15.23
CA SER A 85 2.03 13.60 -15.96
C SER A 85 1.76 14.84 -15.09
N THR A 86 1.32 14.64 -13.84
CA THR A 86 0.99 15.73 -12.92
C THR A 86 2.22 16.54 -12.52
N LEU A 87 3.37 15.90 -12.39
CA LEU A 87 4.63 16.56 -12.08
C LEU A 87 5.34 17.13 -13.32
N GLY A 88 4.79 16.91 -14.51
CA GLY A 88 5.39 17.38 -15.78
C GLY A 88 6.75 16.71 -16.07
N ILE A 89 6.93 15.47 -15.61
CA ILE A 89 8.15 14.70 -15.81
C ILE A 89 8.11 14.03 -17.19
N ASP A 90 9.26 14.01 -17.87
CA ASP A 90 9.40 13.30 -19.14
C ASP A 90 9.13 11.79 -18.93
N PRO A 91 8.25 11.16 -19.73
CA PRO A 91 8.02 9.72 -19.67
C PRO A 91 9.30 8.86 -19.83
N ASP A 92 10.33 9.36 -20.53
CA ASP A 92 11.65 8.77 -20.49
C ASP A 92 12.36 9.13 -19.17
N LEU A 93 12.09 8.33 -18.14
CA LEU A 93 12.66 8.53 -16.82
C LEU A 93 14.19 8.53 -16.79
N LYS A 94 14.86 7.93 -17.77
CA LYS A 94 16.32 7.98 -17.86
C LYS A 94 16.81 9.36 -18.29
N ALA A 95 16.13 9.97 -19.24
CA ALA A 95 16.40 11.33 -19.68
C ALA A 95 16.02 12.32 -18.56
N ALA A 96 14.85 12.14 -17.96
CA ALA A 96 14.36 12.96 -16.87
C ALA A 96 15.33 13.00 -15.67
N LYS A 97 15.88 11.86 -15.25
CA LYS A 97 16.85 11.77 -14.13
C LYS A 97 18.19 12.43 -14.41
N LYS A 98 18.60 12.50 -15.69
CA LYS A 98 19.80 13.25 -16.07
C LYS A 98 19.58 14.76 -15.98
N ALA A 99 18.35 15.21 -16.26
CA ALA A 99 17.99 16.61 -16.20
C ALA A 99 17.71 17.08 -14.77
N ASP A 100 17.12 16.22 -13.93
CA ASP A 100 16.77 16.52 -12.55
C ASP A 100 17.06 15.32 -11.63
N PRO A 101 18.16 15.35 -10.86
CA PRO A 101 18.53 14.28 -9.94
C PRO A 101 17.50 14.04 -8.82
N ASP A 102 16.64 15.03 -8.51
CA ASP A 102 15.67 14.97 -7.42
C ASP A 102 14.31 14.38 -7.84
N ILE A 103 14.18 13.91 -9.08
CA ILE A 103 12.92 13.33 -9.59
C ILE A 103 12.39 12.20 -8.69
N ASP A 104 13.26 11.35 -8.21
CA ASP A 104 12.87 10.22 -7.36
C ASP A 104 12.24 10.70 -6.05
N ALA A 105 12.81 11.73 -5.45
CA ALA A 105 12.26 12.36 -4.26
C ALA A 105 10.91 13.04 -4.54
N LYS A 106 10.77 13.74 -5.66
CA LYS A 106 9.52 14.38 -6.06
C LYS A 106 8.40 13.38 -6.31
N LEU A 107 8.71 12.27 -7.00
CA LEU A 107 7.75 11.17 -7.24
C LEU A 107 7.33 10.53 -5.92
N ARG A 108 8.28 10.18 -5.05
CA ARG A 108 7.99 9.63 -3.72
C ARG A 108 7.10 10.57 -2.91
N ASP A 109 7.43 11.84 -2.87
CA ASP A 109 6.69 12.82 -2.09
C ASP A 109 5.27 13.02 -2.64
N TYR A 110 5.10 13.02 -3.96
CA TYR A 110 3.79 13.02 -4.60
C TYR A 110 2.97 11.79 -4.23
N MET A 111 3.55 10.60 -4.34
CA MET A 111 2.86 9.35 -4.01
C MET A 111 2.49 9.30 -2.52
N CYS A 112 3.40 9.66 -1.64
CA CYS A 112 3.11 9.77 -0.21
C CYS A 112 2.02 10.80 0.11
N ALA A 113 1.98 11.92 -0.61
CA ALA A 113 0.97 12.95 -0.38
C ALA A 113 -0.44 12.53 -0.81
N ASN A 114 -0.56 11.68 -1.83
CA ASN A 114 -1.85 11.32 -2.44
C ASN A 114 -2.40 9.96 -2.02
N TYR A 115 -1.53 8.99 -1.71
CA TYR A 115 -1.94 7.62 -1.44
C TYR A 115 -1.78 7.25 0.04
N PHE A 116 -2.89 6.86 0.67
CA PHE A 116 -2.93 6.49 2.09
C PHE A 116 -2.11 5.24 2.37
N ASP A 117 -2.28 4.20 1.58
CA ASP A 117 -1.66 2.90 1.80
C ASP A 117 -0.14 2.94 1.59
N ILE A 118 0.36 3.80 0.70
CA ILE A 118 1.81 4.04 0.55
C ILE A 118 2.39 4.64 1.83
N ARG A 119 1.71 5.62 2.44
CA ARG A 119 2.18 6.22 3.70
C ARG A 119 2.12 5.27 4.87
N THR A 120 1.10 4.39 4.87
CA THR A 120 0.82 3.52 6.02
C THR A 120 1.61 2.23 5.98
N PHE A 121 1.70 1.60 4.80
CA PHE A 121 2.28 0.26 4.64
C PHE A 121 3.58 0.26 3.83
N GLY A 122 3.91 1.36 3.18
CA GLY A 122 4.97 1.41 2.21
C GLY A 122 4.55 0.88 0.84
N ALA A 123 5.44 0.99 -0.13
CA ALA A 123 5.29 0.37 -1.45
C ALA A 123 6.64 0.18 -2.12
N VAL A 124 6.77 -0.88 -2.92
CA VAL A 124 7.90 -1.07 -3.83
C VAL A 124 7.50 -0.53 -5.20
N MET A 125 8.09 0.58 -5.60
CA MET A 125 7.80 1.24 -6.88
C MET A 125 8.84 0.84 -7.92
N THR A 126 8.66 -0.31 -8.53
CA THR A 126 9.61 -0.83 -9.54
C THR A 126 9.54 -0.08 -10.87
N THR A 127 8.42 0.57 -11.15
CA THR A 127 8.17 1.30 -12.39
C THR A 127 8.94 2.61 -12.45
N PHE A 128 9.13 3.29 -11.31
CA PHE A 128 9.76 4.60 -11.28
C PHE A 128 11.27 4.52 -11.13
N VAL A 129 11.77 3.60 -10.32
CA VAL A 129 13.19 3.64 -9.93
C VAL A 129 13.70 2.28 -9.51
N LYS A 130 14.81 1.86 -10.08
CA LYS A 130 15.65 0.85 -9.44
C LYS A 130 16.17 1.43 -8.14
N GLY A 131 15.54 1.07 -7.01
CA GLY A 131 16.00 1.42 -5.68
C GLY A 131 15.18 2.44 -4.88
N CYS A 132 14.03 2.91 -5.36
CA CYS A 132 13.12 3.68 -4.51
C CYS A 132 12.30 2.73 -3.64
N LEU A 133 12.92 2.27 -2.58
CA LEU A 133 12.27 1.54 -1.51
C LEU A 133 11.72 2.56 -0.52
N LEU A 134 10.41 2.79 -0.56
CA LEU A 134 9.71 3.32 0.61
C LEU A 134 9.58 2.17 1.60
N TYR A 135 10.65 1.91 2.34
CA TYR A 135 10.67 0.86 3.34
C TYR A 135 9.92 1.30 4.59
N THR A 136 8.75 0.75 4.76
CA THR A 136 8.19 0.50 6.07
C THR A 136 7.73 -0.96 6.03
N SER A 137 8.41 -1.85 6.74
CA SER A 137 8.20 -3.29 6.92
C SER A 137 7.18 -3.99 5.98
N ASP A 138 7.66 -4.96 5.20
CA ASP A 138 6.88 -6.01 4.50
C ASP A 138 5.93 -5.61 3.36
N ALA A 139 6.29 -4.63 2.55
CA ALA A 139 5.58 -4.34 1.30
C ALA A 139 5.74 -5.44 0.21
N ALA A 140 6.54 -6.47 0.46
CA ALA A 140 6.84 -7.52 -0.49
C ALA A 140 5.72 -8.56 -0.66
N ASP A 141 4.76 -8.62 0.27
CA ASP A 141 3.73 -9.66 0.30
C ASP A 141 2.40 -9.24 -0.35
N ASP A 142 2.32 -8.02 -0.89
CA ASP A 142 1.11 -7.50 -1.54
C ASP A 142 1.09 -7.69 -3.08
N SER A 143 1.97 -8.53 -3.65
CA SER A 143 2.02 -8.83 -5.09
C SER A 143 1.30 -10.12 -5.44
#